data_b8f96eac6b2597d278b820ae63cfd042
#
_entry.id   b8f96eac6b2597d278b820ae63cfd042
#
_cell.length_a   1.000
_cell.length_b   1.000
_cell.length_c   1.000
_cell.angle_alpha   90.00
_cell.angle_beta   90.00
_cell.angle_gamma   90.00
#
_symmetry.space_group_name_H-M   'P 1'
#
loop_
_entity.id
_entity.type
_entity.pdbx_description
1 polymer ?
#
loop_
_entity_poly.entity_id
_entity_poly.type
_entity_poly.pdbx_seq_one_letter_code
_entity_poly.pdbx_strand_id
1 'polypeptide(L)'
;MTVDRGSRNVARTTQMSRKARMQAGWLKSLLLIAGFAMSAASPSSAVGEVRKTVPASAPRLALVIGNANYVKLGKLGNPGRDARLMAERLQQLGFEVTEVADRDLKGMTSDVEDFATRIKARGRDTVSVLYYAGHGLESDSTNYLVPVSADIKKRTDVATQSLSVKRVADRLSGAGNQLNILIIDACRDNPFPPSVATAATLGLVPMGAVYGVFIASSTGSGKIALDGEDGHSPYTGALAEALTTPGEKLEDVFKSVRRQVRLATGEQQIPWESTSVELDFYFVPPPPVPTPAQQLLAAAKETGKLALYDLLIERFPDSREADEARSAAAKFRVASAGETPAASVALAGDVLARARQTKTPEAYDLVASLFPDTPEAGEARAAASRLRETTVLDSAGPTYEGRELVQAIQEQLLRLDCMTGERNGAFEAVTIQGLRRASQLTDERYLWYRPTMAALRALKKIDVKEGCGRQKRIAAPRCLRINDEDYCQ
;
A
#
# COMPACT_ATOMS: atom_id res chain seq x y z
N MET A 1 -70.02 -5.84 -28.71
CA MET A 1 -70.91 -5.11 -27.81
C MET A 1 -70.08 -4.04 -27.20
N THR A 2 -70.08 -2.91 -27.74
CA THR A 2 -70.84 -1.67 -27.42
C THR A 2 -70.14 -0.92 -26.30
N VAL A 3 -69.35 0.14 -26.63
CA VAL A 3 -69.81 1.51 -26.77
C VAL A 3 -69.80 2.20 -25.41
N ASP A 4 -69.34 3.40 -25.06
CA ASP A 4 -69.17 4.63 -25.86
C ASP A 4 -68.53 5.69 -24.93
N ARG A 5 -67.77 6.62 -25.43
CA ARG A 5 -67.90 8.07 -25.53
C ARG A 5 -68.24 8.84 -24.24
N GLY A 6 -67.68 9.91 -24.01
CA GLY A 6 -67.38 11.12 -24.76
C GLY A 6 -66.88 12.20 -23.81
N SER A 7 -66.05 12.98 -24.20
CA SER A 7 -66.07 14.23 -24.97
C SER A 7 -66.30 15.51 -24.15
N ARG A 8 -65.33 16.42 -24.36
CA ARG A 8 -65.47 17.86 -24.76
C ARG A 8 -65.91 18.83 -23.64
N ASN A 9 -65.40 20.03 -23.52
CA ASN A 9 -65.02 21.10 -24.41
C ASN A 9 -64.32 22.22 -23.62
N VAL A 10 -63.28 22.85 -24.12
CA VAL A 10 -63.28 24.09 -24.93
C VAL A 10 -63.49 25.35 -24.06
N ALA A 11 -62.56 26.17 -23.90
CA ALA A 11 -61.96 27.24 -24.66
C ALA A 11 -62.28 28.65 -24.15
N ARG A 12 -61.38 29.52 -24.36
CA ARG A 12 -61.29 30.90 -24.87
C ARG A 12 -60.96 31.98 -23.84
N THR A 13 -59.79 32.54 -24.04
CA THR A 13 -59.39 33.79 -24.74
C THR A 13 -59.91 35.07 -24.12
N THR A 14 -59.03 36.00 -23.85
CA THR A 14 -58.83 37.35 -24.44
C THR A 14 -57.86 38.14 -23.59
N GLN A 15 -56.72 38.53 -23.95
CA GLN A 15 -56.13 39.56 -24.81
C GLN A 15 -56.66 40.98 -24.57
N MET A 16 -55.77 41.91 -24.36
CA MET A 16 -55.67 43.35 -24.67
C MET A 16 -55.12 44.13 -23.50
N SER A 17 -54.02 44.80 -23.57
CA SER A 17 -53.37 45.77 -24.46
C SER A 17 -53.36 47.17 -23.86
N ARG A 18 -52.17 47.81 -24.01
CA ARG A 18 -51.84 49.24 -24.18
C ARG A 18 -51.49 50.06 -22.95
N LYS A 19 -50.21 50.45 -22.91
CA LYS A 19 -49.58 51.72 -23.33
C LYS A 19 -50.04 52.98 -22.64
N ALA A 20 -49.09 53.66 -21.97
CA ALA A 20 -48.70 55.07 -22.14
C ALA A 20 -47.83 55.49 -20.97
N ARG A 21 -46.61 55.82 -21.13
CA ARG A 21 -45.89 57.05 -21.49
C ARG A 21 -46.02 58.17 -20.48
N MET A 22 -44.92 58.52 -19.93
CA MET A 22 -44.11 59.77 -20.06
C MET A 22 -44.03 60.71 -18.84
N GLN A 23 -42.78 61.02 -18.61
CA GLN A 23 -42.16 62.33 -18.26
C GLN A 23 -42.08 62.75 -16.77
N ALA A 24 -40.89 62.78 -16.30
CA ALA A 24 -39.97 63.89 -16.07
C ALA A 24 -40.25 64.80 -14.86
N GLY A 25 -39.26 64.95 -14.03
CA GLY A 25 -39.21 66.01 -13.01
C GLY A 25 -37.99 65.93 -12.09
N TRP A 26 -37.01 66.67 -12.38
CA TRP A 26 -35.82 66.97 -11.56
C TRP A 26 -36.21 67.52 -10.19
N LEU A 27 -35.57 67.10 -9.08
CA LEU A 27 -34.92 68.09 -8.18
C LEU A 27 -34.00 67.35 -7.16
N LYS A 28 -32.87 67.97 -6.92
CA LYS A 28 -31.80 67.65 -5.96
C LYS A 28 -32.28 67.69 -4.51
N SER A 29 -31.83 66.77 -3.68
CA SER A 29 -31.56 67.05 -2.27
C SER A 29 -30.49 66.06 -1.76
N LEU A 30 -29.37 66.61 -1.37
CA LEU A 30 -28.31 66.00 -0.58
C LEU A 30 -28.88 65.56 0.77
N LEU A 31 -28.70 64.30 1.11
CA LEU A 31 -28.72 63.88 2.50
C LEU A 31 -27.62 62.82 2.70
N LEU A 32 -26.64 63.20 3.50
CA LEU A 32 -25.63 62.32 4.08
C LEU A 32 -26.32 61.24 4.87
N ILE A 33 -26.18 59.97 4.47
CA ILE A 33 -26.44 58.82 5.33
C ILE A 33 -25.15 58.03 5.38
N ALA A 34 -24.55 58.00 6.58
CA ALA A 34 -23.45 57.11 6.92
C ALA A 34 -23.89 55.65 6.68
N GLY A 35 -23.39 55.07 5.60
CA GLY A 35 -23.64 53.67 5.30
C GLY A 35 -22.77 52.80 6.20
N PHE A 36 -23.37 52.20 7.18
CA PHE A 36 -22.83 51.06 7.90
C PHE A 36 -22.77 49.90 6.92
N ALA A 37 -21.58 49.64 6.38
CA ALA A 37 -21.29 48.45 5.55
C ALA A 37 -21.37 47.25 6.49
N MET A 38 -22.55 46.65 6.59
CA MET A 38 -22.73 45.33 7.16
C MET A 38 -22.18 44.33 6.14
N SER A 39 -20.91 43.97 6.29
CA SER A 39 -20.33 42.80 5.59
C SER A 39 -21.13 41.58 6.02
N ALA A 40 -22.10 41.20 5.18
CA ALA A 40 -22.69 39.89 5.24
C ALA A 40 -21.59 38.89 4.91
N ALA A 41 -20.88 38.39 5.93
CA ALA A 41 -20.08 37.19 5.82
C ALA A 41 -21.07 36.06 5.49
N SER A 42 -21.17 35.73 4.22
CA SER A 42 -21.80 34.48 3.78
C SER A 42 -21.08 33.35 4.51
N PRO A 43 -21.82 32.48 5.22
CA PRO A 43 -21.17 31.25 5.69
C PRO A 43 -20.72 30.49 4.46
N SER A 44 -19.42 30.54 4.19
CA SER A 44 -18.79 29.61 3.30
C SER A 44 -19.08 28.25 3.90
N SER A 45 -20.05 27.55 3.34
CA SER A 45 -20.23 26.13 3.59
C SER A 45 -18.92 25.48 3.12
N ALA A 46 -18.01 25.31 4.05
CA ALA A 46 -16.86 24.44 3.86
C ALA A 46 -17.47 23.05 3.59
N VAL A 47 -17.68 22.74 2.31
CA VAL A 47 -17.77 21.36 1.86
C VAL A 47 -16.44 20.78 2.30
N GLY A 48 -16.46 20.05 3.40
CA GLY A 48 -15.26 19.45 3.96
C GLY A 48 -14.56 18.69 2.84
N GLU A 49 -13.33 19.08 2.60
CA GLU A 49 -12.48 18.39 1.63
C GLU A 49 -12.51 16.91 1.97
N VAL A 50 -13.05 16.10 1.06
CA VAL A 50 -13.13 14.64 1.26
C VAL A 50 -11.71 14.14 1.43
N ARG A 51 -11.36 13.71 2.64
CA ARG A 51 -10.04 13.15 2.92
C ARG A 51 -9.81 11.98 1.98
N LYS A 52 -8.77 12.07 1.18
CA LYS A 52 -8.37 11.01 0.25
C LYS A 52 -7.43 9.98 0.90
N THR A 53 -6.83 10.30 2.03
CA THR A 53 -5.80 9.48 2.68
C THR A 53 -6.11 9.30 4.16
N VAL A 54 -5.88 8.10 4.67
CA VAL A 54 -5.95 7.80 6.11
C VAL A 54 -4.85 8.57 6.84
N PRO A 55 -5.15 9.28 7.95
CA PRO A 55 -4.12 9.98 8.72
C PRO A 55 -3.04 9.03 9.25
N ALA A 56 -1.79 9.46 9.24
CA ALA A 56 -0.69 8.67 9.82
C ALA A 56 -0.88 8.38 11.32
N SER A 57 -1.60 9.26 12.04
CA SER A 57 -1.95 9.12 13.45
C SER A 57 -3.20 8.30 13.71
N ALA A 58 -3.84 7.74 12.68
CA ALA A 58 -5.04 6.92 12.84
C ALA A 58 -4.80 5.72 13.76
N PRO A 59 -5.74 5.43 14.68
CA PRO A 59 -5.64 4.22 15.51
C PRO A 59 -5.56 2.96 14.65
N ARG A 60 -4.68 2.04 14.99
CA ARG A 60 -4.46 0.79 14.25
C ARG A 60 -4.75 -0.40 15.15
N LEU A 61 -5.73 -1.21 14.81
CA LEU A 61 -6.12 -2.41 15.55
C LEU A 61 -5.97 -3.65 14.69
N ALA A 62 -5.52 -4.75 15.26
CA ALA A 62 -5.46 -6.02 14.56
C ALA A 62 -5.99 -7.18 15.42
N LEU A 63 -6.72 -8.10 14.76
CA LEU A 63 -7.05 -9.42 15.26
C LEU A 63 -6.39 -10.46 14.36
N VAL A 64 -5.57 -11.32 14.96
CA VAL A 64 -4.82 -12.35 14.25
C VAL A 64 -5.24 -13.71 14.79
N ILE A 65 -5.77 -14.59 13.91
CA ILE A 65 -6.31 -15.89 14.26
C ILE A 65 -5.51 -16.98 13.52
N GLY A 66 -4.89 -17.89 14.26
CA GLY A 66 -4.19 -19.05 13.73
C GLY A 66 -4.85 -20.37 14.20
N ASN A 67 -5.54 -21.08 13.32
CA ASN A 67 -6.16 -22.37 13.62
C ASN A 67 -5.34 -23.52 13.02
N ALA A 68 -4.66 -24.28 13.87
CA ALA A 68 -3.76 -25.35 13.49
C ALA A 68 -4.19 -26.73 14.01
N ASN A 69 -4.67 -26.81 15.27
CA ASN A 69 -4.91 -28.07 15.97
C ASN A 69 -6.38 -28.54 15.83
N TYR A 70 -6.78 -28.88 14.60
CA TYR A 70 -8.11 -29.38 14.31
C TYR A 70 -8.35 -30.74 14.92
N VAL A 71 -9.49 -30.89 15.59
CA VAL A 71 -9.85 -32.13 16.31
C VAL A 71 -10.24 -33.27 15.34
N LYS A 72 -10.88 -32.92 14.22
CA LYS A 72 -11.45 -33.90 13.26
C LYS A 72 -10.87 -33.80 11.84
N LEU A 73 -10.19 -32.73 11.50
CA LEU A 73 -9.75 -32.46 10.13
C LEU A 73 -8.23 -32.59 9.92
N GLY A 74 -7.53 -33.12 10.92
CA GLY A 74 -6.07 -33.20 10.90
C GLY A 74 -5.40 -31.87 11.27
N LYS A 75 -4.16 -31.94 11.73
CA LYS A 75 -3.38 -30.77 12.14
C LYS A 75 -2.74 -30.11 10.92
N LEU A 76 -2.68 -28.78 10.94
CA LEU A 76 -1.94 -27.97 9.98
C LEU A 76 -0.59 -27.52 10.60
N GLY A 77 0.47 -27.51 9.77
CA GLY A 77 1.80 -27.17 10.24
C GLY A 77 2.03 -25.67 10.45
N ASN A 78 1.50 -24.84 9.56
CA ASN A 78 1.92 -23.44 9.42
C ASN A 78 1.02 -22.40 10.09
N PRO A 79 -0.32 -22.54 10.23
CA PRO A 79 -1.20 -21.44 10.63
C PRO A 79 -0.81 -20.76 11.95
N GLY A 80 -0.30 -21.49 12.93
CA GLY A 80 0.16 -20.90 14.18
C GLY A 80 1.43 -20.07 14.04
N ARG A 81 2.37 -20.49 13.16
CA ARG A 81 3.58 -19.73 12.86
C ARG A 81 3.28 -18.52 11.99
N ASP A 82 2.41 -18.67 11.02
CA ASP A 82 1.98 -17.60 10.13
C ASP A 82 1.24 -16.50 10.90
N ALA A 83 0.34 -16.90 11.82
CA ALA A 83 -0.35 -15.97 12.70
C ALA A 83 0.66 -15.19 13.58
N ARG A 84 1.64 -15.85 14.16
CA ARG A 84 2.69 -15.20 14.95
C ARG A 84 3.52 -14.22 14.12
N LEU A 85 3.99 -14.62 12.93
CA LEU A 85 4.74 -13.75 12.03
C LEU A 85 3.93 -12.50 11.68
N MET A 86 2.64 -12.66 11.37
CA MET A 86 1.77 -11.54 11.06
C MET A 86 1.50 -10.66 12.27
N ALA A 87 1.31 -11.24 13.46
CA ALA A 87 1.15 -10.48 14.70
C ALA A 87 2.38 -9.60 14.98
N GLU A 88 3.58 -10.18 14.92
CA GLU A 88 4.84 -9.47 15.10
C GLU A 88 5.01 -8.35 14.07
N ARG A 89 4.69 -8.62 12.80
CA ARG A 89 4.80 -7.64 11.73
C ARG A 89 3.82 -6.49 11.90
N LEU A 90 2.57 -6.77 12.24
CA LEU A 90 1.56 -5.74 12.51
C LEU A 90 1.89 -4.91 13.76
N GLN A 91 2.46 -5.52 14.81
CA GLN A 91 2.97 -4.77 15.97
C GLN A 91 4.07 -3.78 15.58
N GLN A 92 5.04 -4.21 14.76
CA GLN A 92 6.11 -3.34 14.24
C GLN A 92 5.54 -2.17 13.41
N LEU A 93 4.39 -2.36 12.78
CA LEU A 93 3.68 -1.35 11.99
C LEU A 93 2.73 -0.49 12.86
N GLY A 94 2.80 -0.60 14.19
CA GLY A 94 2.05 0.23 15.12
C GLY A 94 0.60 -0.22 15.35
N PHE A 95 0.24 -1.47 15.00
CA PHE A 95 -1.06 -2.01 15.35
C PHE A 95 -1.09 -2.52 16.80
N GLU A 96 -2.19 -2.24 17.50
CA GLU A 96 -2.56 -2.92 18.74
C GLU A 96 -3.11 -4.29 18.37
N VAL A 97 -2.33 -5.36 18.59
CA VAL A 97 -2.61 -6.70 18.11
C VAL A 97 -3.22 -7.58 19.21
N THR A 98 -4.31 -8.26 18.87
CA THR A 98 -4.84 -9.41 19.61
C THR A 98 -4.54 -10.66 18.79
N GLU A 99 -3.62 -11.50 19.27
CA GLU A 99 -3.31 -12.79 18.68
C GLU A 99 -4.07 -13.88 19.44
N VAL A 100 -4.77 -14.77 18.71
CA VAL A 100 -5.48 -15.92 19.26
C VAL A 100 -5.22 -17.16 18.41
N ALA A 101 -5.21 -18.31 19.04
CA ALA A 101 -4.94 -19.58 18.38
C ALA A 101 -6.02 -20.62 18.70
N ASP A 102 -6.21 -21.56 17.76
CA ASP A 102 -7.03 -22.77 17.93
C ASP A 102 -8.45 -22.51 18.47
N ARG A 103 -9.13 -21.56 17.83
CA ARG A 103 -10.46 -21.12 18.24
C ARG A 103 -11.55 -22.07 17.73
N ASP A 104 -12.48 -22.43 18.61
CA ASP A 104 -13.77 -23.00 18.25
C ASP A 104 -14.72 -21.93 17.66
N LEU A 105 -15.88 -22.32 17.18
CA LEU A 105 -16.84 -21.40 16.55
C LEU A 105 -17.28 -20.28 17.50
N LYS A 106 -17.52 -20.60 18.77
CA LYS A 106 -17.92 -19.62 19.77
C LYS A 106 -16.80 -18.62 20.04
N GLY A 107 -15.58 -19.11 20.18
CA GLY A 107 -14.38 -18.29 20.37
C GLY A 107 -14.15 -17.36 19.19
N MET A 108 -14.13 -17.87 17.94
CA MET A 108 -13.98 -17.04 16.75
C MET A 108 -15.07 -15.97 16.65
N THR A 109 -16.33 -16.34 16.98
CA THR A 109 -17.45 -15.38 16.93
C THR A 109 -17.27 -14.28 17.98
N SER A 110 -16.93 -14.66 19.23
CA SER A 110 -16.68 -13.70 20.31
C SER A 110 -15.51 -12.77 19.98
N ASP A 111 -14.39 -13.32 19.50
CA ASP A 111 -13.19 -12.54 19.16
C ASP A 111 -13.52 -11.46 18.08
N VAL A 112 -14.32 -11.80 17.06
CA VAL A 112 -14.76 -10.87 16.02
C VAL A 112 -15.73 -9.80 16.58
N GLU A 113 -16.67 -10.18 17.45
CA GLU A 113 -17.59 -9.22 18.10
C GLU A 113 -16.84 -8.23 19.02
N ASP A 114 -15.91 -8.73 19.82
CA ASP A 114 -15.07 -7.92 20.71
C ASP A 114 -14.18 -6.99 19.89
N PHE A 115 -13.61 -7.49 18.80
CA PHE A 115 -12.77 -6.69 17.89
C PHE A 115 -13.58 -5.57 17.24
N ALA A 116 -14.78 -5.85 16.70
CA ALA A 116 -15.66 -4.83 16.12
C ALA A 116 -16.08 -3.78 17.17
N THR A 117 -16.32 -4.19 18.41
CA THR A 117 -16.64 -3.28 19.53
C THR A 117 -15.48 -2.35 19.83
N ARG A 118 -14.23 -2.87 19.85
CA ARG A 118 -13.02 -2.05 20.03
C ARG A 118 -12.81 -1.08 18.89
N ILE A 119 -13.01 -1.50 17.64
CA ILE A 119 -12.94 -0.62 16.46
C ILE A 119 -13.92 0.55 16.63
N LYS A 120 -15.19 0.26 16.95
CA LYS A 120 -16.21 1.28 17.18
C LYS A 120 -15.83 2.27 18.28
N ALA A 121 -15.26 1.78 19.38
CA ALA A 121 -14.81 2.62 20.49
C ALA A 121 -13.64 3.55 20.13
N ARG A 122 -12.76 3.14 19.20
CA ARG A 122 -11.63 3.96 18.74
C ARG A 122 -12.01 4.99 17.67
N GLY A 123 -13.17 4.86 17.06
CA GLY A 123 -13.77 5.85 16.19
C GLY A 123 -13.52 5.65 14.70
N ARG A 124 -14.03 6.59 13.90
CA ARG A 124 -14.18 6.48 12.45
C ARG A 124 -12.85 6.32 11.69
N ASP A 125 -11.79 6.97 12.14
CA ASP A 125 -10.50 6.96 11.46
C ASP A 125 -9.68 5.69 11.75
N THR A 126 -10.20 4.75 12.56
CA THR A 126 -9.52 3.51 12.91
C THR A 126 -9.28 2.65 11.67
N VAL A 127 -8.04 2.18 11.51
CA VAL A 127 -7.68 1.12 10.56
C VAL A 127 -7.72 -0.21 11.27
N SER A 128 -8.49 -1.16 10.74
CA SER A 128 -8.55 -2.50 11.30
C SER A 128 -7.97 -3.54 10.34
N VAL A 129 -7.25 -4.51 10.89
CA VAL A 129 -6.77 -5.70 10.17
C VAL A 129 -7.28 -6.93 10.90
N LEU A 130 -7.99 -7.81 10.18
CA LEU A 130 -8.26 -9.16 10.63
C LEU A 130 -7.49 -10.12 9.72
N TYR A 131 -6.57 -10.89 10.31
CA TYR A 131 -5.82 -11.94 9.63
C TYR A 131 -6.29 -13.30 10.15
N TYR A 132 -6.54 -14.22 9.24
CA TYR A 132 -6.88 -15.60 9.55
C TYR A 132 -5.98 -16.56 8.77
N ALA A 133 -5.39 -17.52 9.47
CA ALA A 133 -4.71 -18.67 8.88
C ALA A 133 -5.35 -19.98 9.40
N GLY A 134 -5.67 -20.91 8.49
CA GLY A 134 -6.32 -22.17 8.81
C GLY A 134 -7.12 -22.77 7.67
N HIS A 135 -7.98 -23.77 7.95
CA HIS A 135 -8.87 -24.31 6.94
C HIS A 135 -9.96 -23.30 6.56
N GLY A 136 -10.22 -23.21 5.25
CA GLY A 136 -11.33 -22.47 4.68
C GLY A 136 -12.04 -23.31 3.63
N LEU A 137 -13.32 -23.08 3.45
CA LEU A 137 -14.08 -23.74 2.40
C LEU A 137 -15.19 -22.85 1.84
N GLU A 138 -15.63 -23.16 0.64
CA GLU A 138 -16.80 -22.57 0.01
C GLU A 138 -17.97 -23.53 0.12
N SER A 139 -19.16 -23.02 0.45
CA SER A 139 -20.41 -23.73 0.33
C SER A 139 -21.53 -22.76 -0.07
N ASP A 140 -22.29 -23.13 -1.09
CA ASP A 140 -23.41 -22.31 -1.60
C ASP A 140 -23.01 -20.85 -1.91
N SER A 141 -21.89 -20.70 -2.61
CA SER A 141 -21.29 -19.40 -2.98
C SER A 141 -20.94 -18.51 -1.78
N THR A 142 -20.75 -19.12 -0.61
CA THR A 142 -20.35 -18.44 0.62
C THR A 142 -19.04 -19.03 1.13
N ASN A 143 -18.10 -18.13 1.48
CA ASN A 143 -16.82 -18.52 2.06
C ASN A 143 -16.93 -18.64 3.57
N TYR A 144 -16.29 -19.68 4.12
CA TYR A 144 -16.31 -20.00 5.55
C TYR A 144 -14.91 -20.22 6.10
N LEU A 145 -14.66 -19.71 7.30
CA LEU A 145 -13.49 -19.98 8.13
C LEU A 145 -13.85 -21.13 9.08
N VAL A 146 -13.00 -22.15 9.12
CA VAL A 146 -13.30 -23.40 9.85
C VAL A 146 -12.70 -23.34 11.26
N PRO A 147 -13.51 -23.48 12.31
CA PRO A 147 -13.02 -23.59 13.70
C PRO A 147 -12.34 -24.94 13.95
N VAL A 148 -11.43 -25.01 14.93
CA VAL A 148 -10.72 -26.27 15.24
C VAL A 148 -11.62 -27.39 15.74
N SER A 149 -12.80 -27.07 16.28
CA SER A 149 -13.78 -28.02 16.79
C SER A 149 -14.74 -28.56 15.72
N ALA A 150 -14.69 -28.08 14.47
CA ALA A 150 -15.63 -28.47 13.43
C ALA A 150 -15.58 -29.97 13.10
N ASP A 151 -16.76 -30.59 13.01
CA ASP A 151 -17.00 -32.00 12.60
C ASP A 151 -17.95 -32.01 11.40
N ILE A 152 -17.44 -31.56 10.24
CA ILE A 152 -18.22 -31.36 9.01
C ILE A 152 -18.27 -32.68 8.22
N LYS A 153 -19.44 -33.32 8.21
CA LYS A 153 -19.67 -34.59 7.52
C LYS A 153 -20.52 -34.46 6.25
N LYS A 154 -21.34 -33.43 6.19
CA LYS A 154 -22.24 -33.12 5.06
C LYS A 154 -22.29 -31.61 4.82
N ARG A 155 -22.72 -31.22 3.62
CA ARG A 155 -22.74 -29.81 3.19
C ARG A 155 -23.54 -28.90 4.12
N THR A 156 -24.64 -29.38 4.68
CA THR A 156 -25.47 -28.62 5.63
C THR A 156 -24.77 -28.30 6.95
N ASP A 157 -23.70 -29.03 7.31
CA ASP A 157 -22.96 -28.78 8.55
C ASP A 157 -22.07 -27.55 8.43
N VAL A 158 -21.69 -27.16 7.20
CA VAL A 158 -20.77 -26.07 6.94
C VAL A 158 -21.28 -24.78 7.55
N ALA A 159 -22.49 -24.36 7.19
CA ALA A 159 -23.05 -23.07 7.65
C ALA A 159 -23.31 -23.04 9.17
N THR A 160 -23.52 -24.21 9.81
CA THR A 160 -23.80 -24.30 11.26
C THR A 160 -22.56 -24.45 12.12
N GLN A 161 -21.46 -24.96 11.54
CA GLN A 161 -20.23 -25.26 12.28
C GLN A 161 -19.04 -24.37 11.87
N SER A 162 -19.22 -23.40 10.94
CA SER A 162 -18.16 -22.53 10.46
C SER A 162 -18.57 -21.06 10.48
N LEU A 163 -17.60 -20.17 10.49
CA LEU A 163 -17.80 -18.72 10.51
C LEU A 163 -17.81 -18.16 9.07
N SER A 164 -18.94 -17.60 8.64
CA SER A 164 -19.04 -16.98 7.31
C SER A 164 -18.14 -15.75 7.20
N VAL A 165 -17.30 -15.70 6.16
CA VAL A 165 -16.44 -14.54 5.84
C VAL A 165 -17.27 -13.30 5.57
N LYS A 166 -18.42 -13.46 4.90
CA LYS A 166 -19.35 -12.35 4.68
C LYS A 166 -19.84 -11.77 6.00
N ARG A 167 -20.22 -12.62 6.97
CA ARG A 167 -20.65 -12.15 8.29
C ARG A 167 -19.55 -11.39 9.01
N VAL A 168 -18.30 -11.83 8.91
CA VAL A 168 -17.13 -11.11 9.45
C VAL A 168 -17.00 -9.74 8.79
N ALA A 169 -17.02 -9.67 7.45
CA ALA A 169 -16.90 -8.43 6.70
C ALA A 169 -18.05 -7.45 7.03
N ASP A 170 -19.31 -7.94 7.09
CA ASP A 170 -20.46 -7.12 7.46
C ASP A 170 -20.33 -6.58 8.89
N ARG A 171 -19.79 -7.39 9.82
CA ARG A 171 -19.60 -6.98 11.21
C ARG A 171 -18.53 -5.91 11.35
N LEU A 172 -17.41 -6.04 10.63
CA LEU A 172 -16.35 -5.02 10.58
C LEU A 172 -16.85 -3.72 9.95
N SER A 173 -17.53 -3.79 8.80
CA SER A 173 -18.14 -2.60 8.17
C SER A 173 -19.13 -1.91 9.11
N GLY A 174 -19.93 -2.69 9.85
CA GLY A 174 -20.89 -2.18 10.84
C GLY A 174 -20.26 -1.52 12.08
N ALA A 175 -18.94 -1.62 12.26
CA ALA A 175 -18.23 -0.93 13.34
C ALA A 175 -18.15 0.59 13.11
N GLY A 176 -18.33 1.05 11.85
CA GLY A 176 -18.45 2.47 11.49
C GLY A 176 -17.12 3.18 11.22
N ASN A 177 -16.00 2.46 11.17
CA ASN A 177 -14.74 2.96 10.67
C ASN A 177 -14.67 2.88 9.13
N GLN A 178 -13.70 3.59 8.54
CA GLN A 178 -13.63 3.76 7.09
C GLN A 178 -12.78 2.70 6.38
N LEU A 179 -11.92 1.98 7.11
CA LEU A 179 -11.00 1.01 6.53
C LEU A 179 -10.89 -0.25 7.38
N ASN A 180 -11.33 -1.36 6.81
CA ASN A 180 -11.20 -2.69 7.36
C ASN A 180 -10.47 -3.58 6.36
N ILE A 181 -9.41 -4.25 6.77
CA ILE A 181 -8.60 -5.13 5.94
C ILE A 181 -8.79 -6.56 6.46
N LEU A 182 -9.42 -7.41 5.67
CA LEU A 182 -9.65 -8.81 5.98
C LEU A 182 -8.74 -9.68 5.12
N ILE A 183 -7.80 -10.36 5.76
CA ILE A 183 -6.77 -11.19 5.11
C ILE A 183 -7.01 -12.64 5.47
N ILE A 184 -7.18 -13.50 4.45
CA ILE A 184 -7.51 -14.90 4.61
C ILE A 184 -6.42 -15.75 3.97
N ASP A 185 -5.60 -16.36 4.79
CA ASP A 185 -4.63 -17.39 4.39
C ASP A 185 -5.19 -18.78 4.76
N ALA A 186 -6.09 -19.24 3.90
CA ALA A 186 -6.75 -20.51 4.10
C ALA A 186 -6.14 -21.57 3.18
N CYS A 187 -5.52 -22.59 3.79
CA CYS A 187 -4.99 -23.77 3.11
C CYS A 187 -6.14 -24.63 2.55
N ARG A 188 -5.83 -25.39 1.51
CA ARG A 188 -6.81 -26.13 0.72
C ARG A 188 -6.47 -27.58 0.46
N ASP A 189 -5.75 -28.18 1.31
CA ASP A 189 -5.90 -29.61 1.41
C ASP A 189 -7.34 -29.84 1.84
N ASN A 190 -8.16 -30.30 0.88
CA ASN A 190 -9.57 -30.53 1.17
C ASN A 190 -9.68 -31.72 2.14
N PRO A 191 -9.74 -31.48 3.46
CA PRO A 191 -9.86 -32.54 4.44
C PRO A 191 -11.31 -33.10 4.50
N PHE A 192 -12.19 -32.52 3.68
CA PHE A 192 -13.60 -32.80 3.71
C PHE A 192 -13.97 -33.95 2.75
N PRO A 193 -14.94 -34.80 3.11
CA PRO A 193 -15.41 -35.85 2.20
C PRO A 193 -16.03 -35.23 0.93
N PRO A 194 -16.07 -35.99 -0.19
CA PRO A 194 -16.67 -35.52 -1.45
C PRO A 194 -18.12 -35.04 -1.35
N SER A 195 -18.84 -35.50 -0.32
CA SER A 195 -20.18 -35.02 0.00
C SER A 195 -20.27 -33.60 0.53
N VAL A 196 -19.15 -33.05 0.98
CA VAL A 196 -19.03 -31.67 1.51
C VAL A 196 -18.41 -30.72 0.49
N ALA A 197 -17.28 -31.13 -0.08
CA ALA A 197 -16.52 -30.28 -1.01
C ALA A 197 -16.10 -31.09 -2.23
N THR A 198 -16.48 -30.63 -3.41
CA THR A 198 -16.05 -31.16 -4.71
C THR A 198 -14.85 -30.38 -5.23
N ALA A 199 -14.18 -30.90 -6.25
CA ALA A 199 -13.10 -30.17 -6.94
C ALA A 199 -13.57 -28.79 -7.48
N ALA A 200 -14.86 -28.61 -7.75
CA ALA A 200 -15.45 -27.35 -8.19
C ALA A 200 -15.67 -26.34 -7.05
N THR A 201 -15.67 -26.79 -5.79
CA THR A 201 -15.83 -25.95 -4.60
C THR A 201 -14.49 -25.67 -3.88
N LEU A 202 -13.38 -26.06 -4.50
CA LEU A 202 -12.06 -25.71 -4.01
C LEU A 202 -11.85 -24.21 -4.21
N GLY A 203 -11.63 -23.52 -3.13
CA GLY A 203 -11.30 -22.12 -3.16
C GLY A 203 -12.37 -21.17 -2.64
N LEU A 204 -11.90 -20.01 -2.14
CA LEU A 204 -12.82 -18.94 -1.80
C LEU A 204 -13.38 -18.35 -3.10
N VAL A 205 -14.71 -18.22 -3.20
CA VAL A 205 -15.34 -17.53 -4.32
C VAL A 205 -15.14 -16.02 -4.20
N PRO A 206 -15.14 -15.29 -5.32
CA PRO A 206 -15.13 -13.84 -5.28
C PRO A 206 -16.30 -13.33 -4.43
N MET A 207 -16.00 -12.49 -3.46
CA MET A 207 -17.03 -11.85 -2.63
C MET A 207 -17.41 -10.50 -3.23
N GLY A 208 -18.70 -10.17 -3.20
CA GLY A 208 -19.17 -8.83 -3.49
C GLY A 208 -18.51 -7.81 -2.55
N ALA A 209 -18.26 -6.61 -3.04
CA ALA A 209 -17.66 -5.54 -2.25
C ALA A 209 -18.57 -5.18 -1.06
N VAL A 210 -17.98 -5.11 0.14
CA VAL A 210 -18.62 -4.60 1.36
C VAL A 210 -18.00 -3.24 1.66
N TYR A 211 -18.81 -2.22 1.85
CA TYR A 211 -18.33 -0.83 2.01
C TYR A 211 -17.25 -0.70 3.08
N GLY A 212 -16.14 -0.05 2.72
CA GLY A 212 -15.01 0.17 3.60
C GLY A 212 -14.23 -1.09 3.98
N VAL A 213 -14.40 -2.20 3.22
CA VAL A 213 -13.68 -3.45 3.45
C VAL A 213 -12.80 -3.79 2.25
N PHE A 214 -11.53 -4.07 2.53
CA PHE A 214 -10.57 -4.68 1.63
C PHE A 214 -10.43 -6.15 2.03
N ILE A 215 -10.78 -7.07 1.13
CA ILE A 215 -10.69 -8.51 1.38
C ILE A 215 -9.59 -9.08 0.50
N ALA A 216 -8.61 -9.73 1.13
CA ALA A 216 -7.53 -10.42 0.45
C ALA A 216 -7.54 -11.91 0.80
N SER A 217 -7.34 -12.76 -0.18
CA SER A 217 -7.18 -14.20 0.02
C SER A 217 -5.89 -14.71 -0.60
N SER A 218 -5.28 -15.69 0.06
CA SER A 218 -4.00 -16.27 -0.37
C SER A 218 -4.06 -16.92 -1.74
N THR A 219 -5.28 -17.22 -2.24
CA THR A 219 -5.45 -17.80 -3.57
C THR A 219 -6.82 -17.46 -4.14
N GLY A 220 -6.92 -17.47 -5.47
CA GLY A 220 -8.16 -17.27 -6.23
C GLY A 220 -9.06 -18.53 -6.21
N SER A 221 -10.29 -18.38 -6.73
CA SER A 221 -11.26 -19.45 -6.83
C SER A 221 -10.71 -20.67 -7.61
N GLY A 222 -10.93 -21.87 -7.10
CA GLY A 222 -10.51 -23.13 -7.75
C GLY A 222 -9.01 -23.41 -7.68
N LYS A 223 -8.22 -22.66 -6.90
CA LYS A 223 -6.77 -22.85 -6.76
C LYS A 223 -6.38 -23.27 -5.34
N ILE A 224 -5.28 -23.99 -5.21
CA ILE A 224 -4.74 -24.47 -3.93
C ILE A 224 -3.85 -23.42 -3.33
N ALA A 225 -3.92 -23.18 -2.01
CA ALA A 225 -2.89 -22.49 -1.26
C ALA A 225 -1.86 -23.53 -0.78
N LEU A 226 -0.59 -23.22 -0.97
CA LEU A 226 0.52 -24.09 -0.60
C LEU A 226 0.96 -23.78 0.83
N ASP A 227 1.32 -24.81 1.59
CA ASP A 227 1.86 -24.64 2.96
C ASP A 227 3.28 -24.08 2.98
N GLY A 228 4.03 -24.26 1.88
CA GLY A 228 5.43 -23.85 1.80
C GLY A 228 6.38 -24.80 2.54
N GLU A 229 7.64 -24.79 2.11
CA GLU A 229 8.69 -25.66 2.69
C GLU A 229 9.51 -24.94 3.79
N ASP A 230 9.46 -23.61 3.84
CA ASP A 230 10.30 -22.76 4.70
C ASP A 230 9.67 -22.40 6.07
N GLY A 231 8.66 -23.16 6.49
CA GLY A 231 8.01 -22.94 7.80
C GLY A 231 6.87 -21.93 7.81
N HIS A 232 6.64 -21.19 6.70
CA HIS A 232 5.54 -20.27 6.48
C HIS A 232 4.89 -20.52 5.13
N SER A 233 3.59 -20.18 5.01
CA SER A 233 2.95 -20.16 3.70
C SER A 233 3.64 -19.16 2.75
N PRO A 234 3.71 -19.47 1.43
CA PRO A 234 4.24 -18.51 0.45
C PRO A 234 3.53 -17.16 0.48
N TYR A 235 2.24 -17.15 0.80
CA TYR A 235 1.45 -15.95 0.90
C TYR A 235 1.82 -15.12 2.13
N THR A 236 1.85 -15.71 3.31
CA THR A 236 2.18 -15.01 4.54
C THR A 236 3.63 -14.52 4.53
N GLY A 237 4.57 -15.31 4.01
CA GLY A 237 5.96 -14.86 3.84
C GLY A 237 6.08 -13.63 2.96
N ALA A 238 5.44 -13.64 1.77
CA ALA A 238 5.45 -12.52 0.85
C ALA A 238 4.73 -11.28 1.43
N LEU A 239 3.60 -11.50 2.13
CA LEU A 239 2.84 -10.42 2.76
C LEU A 239 3.62 -9.74 3.88
N ALA A 240 4.23 -10.51 4.77
CA ALA A 240 5.01 -9.98 5.89
C ALA A 240 6.16 -9.06 5.44
N GLU A 241 6.74 -9.32 4.27
CA GLU A 241 7.73 -8.44 3.66
C GLU A 241 7.11 -7.21 3.00
N ALA A 242 6.10 -7.41 2.15
CA ALA A 242 5.49 -6.34 1.38
C ALA A 242 4.88 -5.24 2.28
N LEU A 243 4.32 -5.63 3.43
CA LEU A 243 3.75 -4.70 4.41
C LEU A 243 4.76 -3.66 4.94
N THR A 244 6.05 -3.94 4.88
CA THR A 244 7.10 -3.04 5.40
C THR A 244 7.68 -2.10 4.35
N THR A 245 7.21 -2.17 3.10
CA THR A 245 7.73 -1.31 2.02
C THR A 245 7.22 0.11 2.19
N PRO A 246 8.11 1.12 2.36
CA PRO A 246 7.69 2.50 2.51
C PRO A 246 7.03 3.05 1.24
N GLY A 247 5.94 3.80 1.40
CA GLY A 247 5.30 4.54 0.31
C GLY A 247 4.45 3.69 -0.63
N GLU A 248 4.30 2.38 -0.39
CA GLU A 248 3.36 1.55 -1.16
C GLU A 248 1.95 1.68 -0.59
N LYS A 249 0.97 1.99 -1.46
CA LYS A 249 -0.45 1.98 -1.10
C LYS A 249 -0.94 0.57 -0.83
N LEU A 250 -2.04 0.45 -0.08
CA LEU A 250 -2.68 -0.83 0.24
C LEU A 250 -2.79 -1.76 -0.97
N GLU A 251 -3.36 -1.26 -2.07
CA GLU A 251 -3.57 -2.04 -3.29
C GLU A 251 -2.24 -2.47 -3.94
N ASP A 252 -1.23 -1.61 -3.91
CA ASP A 252 0.08 -1.90 -4.52
C ASP A 252 0.85 -2.94 -3.70
N VAL A 253 0.74 -2.90 -2.36
CA VAL A 253 1.26 -3.96 -1.48
C VAL A 253 0.69 -5.32 -1.90
N PHE A 254 -0.64 -5.44 -2.03
CA PHE A 254 -1.26 -6.73 -2.38
C PHE A 254 -1.01 -7.14 -3.84
N LYS A 255 -0.90 -6.21 -4.78
CA LYS A 255 -0.41 -6.52 -6.14
C LYS A 255 1.01 -7.08 -6.12
N SER A 256 1.88 -6.52 -5.26
CA SER A 256 3.25 -7.01 -5.06
C SER A 256 3.25 -8.44 -4.52
N VAL A 257 2.45 -8.69 -3.46
CA VAL A 257 2.25 -10.03 -2.88
C VAL A 257 1.76 -11.02 -3.93
N ARG A 258 0.73 -10.68 -4.70
CA ARG A 258 0.20 -11.54 -5.77
C ARG A 258 1.27 -11.94 -6.76
N ARG A 259 2.09 -10.98 -7.21
CA ARG A 259 3.20 -11.25 -8.13
C ARG A 259 4.23 -12.17 -7.51
N GLN A 260 4.64 -11.91 -6.27
CA GLN A 260 5.63 -12.71 -5.57
C GLN A 260 5.16 -14.15 -5.37
N VAL A 261 3.93 -14.34 -4.85
CA VAL A 261 3.35 -15.67 -4.62
C VAL A 261 3.20 -16.43 -5.94
N ARG A 262 2.63 -15.81 -6.97
CA ARG A 262 2.47 -16.43 -8.28
C ARG A 262 3.80 -16.96 -8.83
N LEU A 263 4.86 -16.16 -8.75
CA LEU A 263 6.17 -16.52 -9.23
C LEU A 263 6.84 -17.58 -8.33
N ALA A 264 6.75 -17.44 -7.02
CA ALA A 264 7.36 -18.38 -6.07
C ALA A 264 6.73 -19.77 -6.13
N THR A 265 5.48 -19.87 -6.54
CA THR A 265 4.75 -21.13 -6.63
C THR A 265 4.64 -21.68 -8.05
N GLY A 266 5.37 -21.13 -9.02
CA GLY A 266 5.27 -21.55 -10.43
C GLY A 266 3.83 -21.43 -10.98
N GLU A 267 3.15 -20.33 -10.65
CA GLU A 267 1.76 -20.01 -11.05
C GLU A 267 0.67 -20.91 -10.45
N GLN A 268 1.03 -21.80 -9.53
CA GLN A 268 0.06 -22.68 -8.88
C GLN A 268 -0.86 -21.92 -7.91
N GLN A 269 -0.31 -20.87 -7.25
CA GLN A 269 -1.06 -20.04 -6.31
C GLN A 269 -1.09 -18.58 -6.79
N ILE A 270 -2.29 -18.02 -6.94
CA ILE A 270 -2.51 -16.65 -7.37
C ILE A 270 -3.43 -15.97 -6.36
N PRO A 271 -2.90 -15.10 -5.48
CA PRO A 271 -3.70 -14.31 -4.55
C PRO A 271 -4.72 -13.42 -5.24
N TRP A 272 -5.84 -13.17 -4.57
CA TRP A 272 -6.94 -12.37 -5.09
C TRP A 272 -7.42 -11.36 -4.05
N GLU A 273 -7.83 -10.18 -4.52
CA GLU A 273 -8.44 -9.14 -3.68
C GLU A 273 -9.79 -8.68 -4.22
N SER A 274 -10.64 -8.24 -3.30
CA SER A 274 -11.88 -7.50 -3.56
C SER A 274 -11.94 -6.30 -2.63
N THR A 275 -12.19 -5.11 -3.17
CA THR A 275 -12.18 -3.88 -2.38
C THR A 275 -13.29 -2.93 -2.77
N SER A 276 -13.81 -2.19 -1.78
CA SER A 276 -14.64 -1.00 -1.94
C SER A 276 -14.08 0.17 -1.11
N VAL A 277 -12.79 0.12 -0.83
CA VAL A 277 -12.08 1.18 -0.10
C VAL A 277 -11.81 2.35 -1.05
N GLU A 278 -12.13 3.56 -0.60
CA GLU A 278 -11.96 4.80 -1.36
C GLU A 278 -10.78 5.65 -0.87
N LEU A 279 -10.18 5.26 0.27
CA LEU A 279 -9.09 5.99 0.91
C LEU A 279 -7.75 5.37 0.59
N ASP A 280 -6.77 6.19 0.27
CA ASP A 280 -5.37 5.77 0.23
C ASP A 280 -4.90 5.42 1.64
N PHE A 281 -4.32 4.24 1.80
CA PHE A 281 -3.70 3.80 3.05
C PHE A 281 -2.30 3.26 2.79
N TYR A 282 -1.39 3.58 3.72
CA TYR A 282 0.00 3.14 3.73
C TYR A 282 0.28 2.42 5.05
N PHE A 283 0.76 1.18 4.99
CA PHE A 283 1.25 0.50 6.20
C PHE A 283 2.48 1.25 6.74
N VAL A 284 3.42 1.58 5.85
CA VAL A 284 4.55 2.46 6.10
C VAL A 284 4.39 3.68 5.21
N PRO A 285 4.13 4.86 5.78
CA PRO A 285 4.00 6.08 4.97
C PRO A 285 5.24 6.33 4.10
N PRO A 286 5.10 7.01 2.96
CA PRO A 286 6.25 7.47 2.21
C PRO A 286 7.11 8.38 3.10
N PRO A 287 8.45 8.38 2.92
CA PRO A 287 9.29 9.32 3.61
C PRO A 287 8.81 10.75 3.32
N PRO A 288 8.83 11.65 4.31
CA PRO A 288 8.42 13.02 4.10
C PRO A 288 9.27 13.65 2.99
N VAL A 289 8.60 14.21 1.98
CA VAL A 289 9.28 14.99 0.95
C VAL A 289 9.78 16.27 1.62
N PRO A 290 11.09 16.56 1.58
CA PRO A 290 11.62 17.80 2.15
C PRO A 290 10.94 19.01 1.51
N THR A 291 10.49 19.95 2.33
CA THR A 291 9.90 21.19 1.84
C THR A 291 10.92 21.99 1.00
N PRO A 292 10.47 22.88 0.09
CA PRO A 292 11.37 23.76 -0.64
C PRO A 292 12.33 24.54 0.27
N ALA A 293 11.85 25.00 1.43
CA ALA A 293 12.69 25.68 2.41
C ALA A 293 13.77 24.74 3.02
N GLN A 294 13.42 23.50 3.34
CA GLN A 294 14.36 22.49 3.83
C GLN A 294 15.43 22.15 2.79
N GLN A 295 15.03 21.98 1.52
CA GLN A 295 15.94 21.68 0.42
C GLN A 295 16.92 22.84 0.21
N LEU A 296 16.43 24.09 0.24
CA LEU A 296 17.27 25.28 0.08
C LEU A 296 18.22 25.46 1.27
N LEU A 297 17.77 25.22 2.51
CA LEU A 297 18.61 25.24 3.69
C LEU A 297 19.72 24.18 3.61
N ALA A 298 19.40 22.97 3.16
CA ALA A 298 20.38 21.91 2.98
C ALA A 298 21.45 22.29 1.94
N ALA A 299 21.05 22.89 0.80
CA ALA A 299 21.97 23.38 -0.21
C ALA A 299 22.86 24.52 0.33
N ALA A 300 22.30 25.45 1.11
CA ALA A 300 23.04 26.53 1.73
C ALA A 300 24.11 26.04 2.72
N LYS A 301 23.74 25.04 3.55
CA LYS A 301 24.67 24.42 4.53
C LYS A 301 25.81 23.68 3.85
N GLU A 302 25.53 22.96 2.78
CA GLU A 302 26.52 22.15 2.06
C GLU A 302 27.53 23.03 1.31
N THR A 303 27.04 24.10 0.65
CA THR A 303 27.89 24.97 -0.15
C THR A 303 28.56 26.04 0.66
N GLY A 304 28.04 26.40 1.85
CA GLY A 304 28.50 27.49 2.69
C GLY A 304 28.26 28.87 2.08
N LYS A 305 27.43 29.01 1.02
CA LYS A 305 27.21 30.27 0.31
C LYS A 305 26.14 31.10 1.01
N LEU A 306 26.56 32.30 1.46
CA LEU A 306 25.69 33.29 2.11
C LEU A 306 24.44 33.60 1.27
N ALA A 307 24.61 33.73 -0.05
CA ALA A 307 23.52 34.07 -0.95
C ALA A 307 22.36 33.04 -0.99
N LEU A 308 22.62 31.75 -0.69
CA LEU A 308 21.55 30.74 -0.57
C LEU A 308 20.77 30.89 0.74
N TYR A 309 21.41 31.29 1.83
CA TYR A 309 20.72 31.67 3.07
C TYR A 309 19.85 32.91 2.88
N ASP A 310 20.34 33.92 2.18
CA ASP A 310 19.62 35.16 1.88
C ASP A 310 18.41 34.86 0.98
N LEU A 311 18.57 34.05 -0.05
CA LEU A 311 17.48 33.57 -0.92
C LEU A 311 16.41 32.80 -0.13
N LEU A 312 16.81 31.94 0.81
CA LEU A 312 15.86 31.22 1.66
C LEU A 312 15.04 32.17 2.53
N ILE A 313 15.69 33.13 3.17
CA ILE A 313 15.05 34.16 4.01
C ILE A 313 14.06 34.99 3.19
N GLU A 314 14.42 35.36 1.96
CA GLU A 314 13.56 36.13 1.05
C GLU A 314 12.33 35.35 0.58
N ARG A 315 12.53 34.09 0.17
CA ARG A 315 11.45 33.26 -0.44
C ARG A 315 10.53 32.56 0.56
N PHE A 316 11.04 32.29 1.75
CA PHE A 316 10.32 31.54 2.78
C PHE A 316 10.43 32.21 4.16
N PRO A 317 10.09 33.50 4.30
CA PRO A 317 10.42 34.32 5.48
C PRO A 317 9.84 33.77 6.80
N ASP A 318 8.69 33.10 6.73
CA ASP A 318 7.96 32.59 7.90
C ASP A 318 8.26 31.12 8.21
N SER A 319 9.20 30.50 7.48
CA SER A 319 9.57 29.11 7.73
C SER A 319 10.56 29.00 8.90
N ARG A 320 10.51 27.87 9.62
CA ARG A 320 11.49 27.54 10.66
C ARG A 320 12.92 27.52 10.09
N GLU A 321 13.05 27.10 8.85
CA GLU A 321 14.31 27.04 8.11
C GLU A 321 14.89 28.46 7.87
N ALA A 322 14.02 29.48 7.71
CA ALA A 322 14.47 30.87 7.58
C ALA A 322 15.06 31.41 8.88
N ASP A 323 14.57 31.01 10.05
CA ASP A 323 15.16 31.39 11.34
C ASP A 323 16.57 30.82 11.49
N GLU A 324 16.74 29.56 11.11
CA GLU A 324 18.05 28.92 11.07
C GLU A 324 18.97 29.59 10.06
N ALA A 325 18.44 29.94 8.87
CA ALA A 325 19.20 30.65 7.83
C ALA A 325 19.66 32.05 8.30
N ARG A 326 18.78 32.80 8.99
CA ARG A 326 19.14 34.11 9.59
C ARG A 326 20.32 33.99 10.55
N SER A 327 20.27 32.97 11.41
CA SER A 327 21.32 32.68 12.38
C SER A 327 22.65 32.30 11.71
N ALA A 328 22.58 31.47 10.65
CA ALA A 328 23.76 31.08 9.88
C ALA A 328 24.32 32.25 9.08
N ALA A 329 23.47 32.98 8.36
CA ALA A 329 23.86 34.14 7.56
C ALA A 329 24.56 35.23 8.42
N ALA A 330 24.09 35.46 9.63
CA ALA A 330 24.74 36.43 10.56
C ALA A 330 26.18 36.00 10.88
N LYS A 331 26.45 34.71 11.10
CA LYS A 331 27.82 34.19 11.33
C LYS A 331 28.69 34.35 10.09
N PHE A 332 28.18 34.11 8.90
CA PHE A 332 28.91 34.27 7.65
C PHE A 332 29.22 35.74 7.35
N ARG A 333 28.27 36.68 7.61
CA ARG A 333 28.49 38.12 7.43
C ARG A 333 29.58 38.68 8.34
N VAL A 334 29.71 38.16 9.55
CA VAL A 334 30.80 38.52 10.45
C VAL A 334 32.15 38.00 9.95
N ALA A 335 32.17 36.81 9.31
CA ALA A 335 33.38 36.17 8.81
C ALA A 335 33.82 36.72 7.44
N SER A 336 32.90 37.24 6.61
CA SER A 336 33.12 37.61 5.20
C SER A 336 32.89 39.12 4.92
N ALA A 337 33.24 39.99 5.84
CA ALA A 337 33.15 41.46 5.60
C ALA A 337 34.06 41.89 4.42
N GLY A 338 33.61 41.65 3.18
CA GLY A 338 34.38 42.00 1.97
C GLY A 338 33.89 41.45 0.64
N GLU A 339 32.89 40.53 0.62
CA GLU A 339 32.43 39.93 -0.64
C GLU A 339 31.10 40.50 -1.15
N THR A 340 31.10 40.93 -2.41
CA THR A 340 29.93 41.42 -3.17
C THR A 340 29.04 40.26 -3.60
N PRO A 341 27.70 40.42 -3.70
CA PRO A 341 26.78 39.35 -4.11
C PRO A 341 27.01 38.95 -5.56
N ALA A 342 27.54 37.78 -5.80
CA ALA A 342 27.69 37.20 -7.13
C ALA A 342 26.37 36.56 -7.60
N ALA A 343 26.02 36.89 -8.81
CA ALA A 343 24.85 36.70 -9.62
C ALA A 343 24.01 35.38 -9.44
N SER A 344 22.71 35.53 -9.65
CA SER A 344 21.66 34.49 -9.61
C SER A 344 21.96 33.19 -10.41
N VAL A 345 22.75 33.26 -11.48
CA VAL A 345 23.16 32.13 -12.32
C VAL A 345 24.09 31.15 -11.57
N ALA A 346 25.05 31.69 -10.77
CA ALA A 346 25.92 30.84 -9.97
C ALA A 346 25.13 30.06 -8.88
N LEU A 347 24.07 30.69 -8.33
CA LEU A 347 23.19 30.05 -7.34
C LEU A 347 22.32 28.98 -7.95
N ALA A 348 21.82 29.17 -9.17
CA ALA A 348 21.04 28.15 -9.90
C ALA A 348 21.85 26.87 -10.10
N GLY A 349 23.14 27.01 -10.47
CA GLY A 349 24.05 25.88 -10.61
C GLY A 349 24.27 25.08 -9.34
N ASP A 350 24.40 25.76 -8.18
CA ASP A 350 24.57 25.08 -6.88
C ASP A 350 23.32 24.31 -6.45
N VAL A 351 22.14 24.93 -6.60
CA VAL A 351 20.87 24.27 -6.25
C VAL A 351 20.61 23.08 -7.20
N LEU A 352 20.97 23.20 -8.48
CA LEU A 352 20.89 22.12 -9.45
C LEU A 352 21.87 20.98 -9.11
N ALA A 353 23.10 21.30 -8.68
CA ALA A 353 24.07 20.29 -8.25
C ALA A 353 23.52 19.48 -7.08
N ARG A 354 22.85 20.12 -6.12
CA ARG A 354 22.16 19.45 -5.01
C ARG A 354 20.99 18.59 -5.49
N ALA A 355 20.17 19.10 -6.40
CA ALA A 355 19.07 18.34 -6.98
C ALA A 355 19.57 17.06 -7.69
N ARG A 356 20.72 17.11 -8.37
CA ARG A 356 21.38 15.95 -8.99
C ARG A 356 21.85 14.91 -7.97
N GLN A 357 22.22 15.30 -6.76
CA GLN A 357 22.59 14.39 -5.68
C GLN A 357 21.34 13.75 -5.05
N THR A 358 20.32 14.57 -4.76
CA THR A 358 19.06 14.15 -4.13
C THR A 358 18.24 13.25 -5.06
N LYS A 359 18.26 13.53 -6.38
CA LYS A 359 17.59 12.76 -7.44
C LYS A 359 16.08 12.57 -7.21
N THR A 360 15.41 13.60 -6.68
CA THR A 360 13.95 13.61 -6.54
C THR A 360 13.33 14.64 -7.48
N PRO A 361 12.13 14.40 -8.04
CA PRO A 361 11.43 15.37 -8.88
C PRO A 361 11.28 16.73 -8.20
N GLU A 362 11.00 16.74 -6.90
CA GLU A 362 10.77 17.93 -6.08
C GLU A 362 12.03 18.79 -5.95
N ALA A 363 13.20 18.16 -5.86
CA ALA A 363 14.47 18.89 -5.82
C ALA A 363 14.75 19.62 -7.14
N TYR A 364 14.41 19.01 -8.26
CA TYR A 364 14.53 19.67 -9.58
C TYR A 364 13.46 20.75 -9.79
N ASP A 365 12.21 20.52 -9.32
CA ASP A 365 11.15 21.53 -9.37
C ASP A 365 11.53 22.79 -8.58
N LEU A 366 12.24 22.64 -7.46
CA LEU A 366 12.76 23.76 -6.69
C LEU A 366 13.68 24.65 -7.55
N VAL A 367 14.62 24.06 -8.30
CA VAL A 367 15.50 24.82 -9.21
C VAL A 367 14.66 25.57 -10.23
N ALA A 368 13.70 24.91 -10.87
CA ALA A 368 12.86 25.50 -11.91
C ALA A 368 11.96 26.63 -11.39
N SER A 369 11.55 26.57 -10.12
CA SER A 369 10.71 27.60 -9.50
C SER A 369 11.48 28.79 -8.98
N LEU A 370 12.69 28.59 -8.44
CA LEU A 370 13.53 29.67 -7.90
C LEU A 370 14.26 30.46 -8.98
N PHE A 371 14.59 29.78 -10.10
CA PHE A 371 15.41 30.36 -11.16
C PHE A 371 14.78 30.17 -12.56
N PRO A 372 13.51 30.58 -12.80
CA PRO A 372 12.72 30.18 -13.96
C PRO A 372 13.35 30.52 -15.32
N ASP A 373 14.17 31.60 -15.37
CA ASP A 373 14.74 32.14 -16.58
C ASP A 373 16.20 31.70 -16.83
N THR A 374 16.70 30.73 -16.08
CA THR A 374 18.07 30.20 -16.23
C THR A 374 18.12 28.91 -17.05
N PRO A 375 19.25 28.61 -17.72
CA PRO A 375 19.44 27.32 -18.40
C PRO A 375 19.25 26.11 -17.46
N GLU A 376 19.67 26.25 -16.20
CA GLU A 376 19.56 25.26 -15.15
C GLU A 376 18.09 24.89 -14.87
N ALA A 377 17.16 25.82 -14.96
CA ALA A 377 15.72 25.57 -14.85
C ALA A 377 15.20 24.68 -15.97
N GLY A 378 15.70 24.84 -17.20
CA GLY A 378 15.37 24.00 -18.34
C GLY A 378 15.82 22.55 -18.11
N GLU A 379 17.08 22.39 -17.67
CA GLU A 379 17.62 21.07 -17.31
C GLU A 379 16.83 20.41 -16.16
N ALA A 380 16.51 21.19 -15.14
CA ALA A 380 15.76 20.72 -13.98
C ALA A 380 14.36 20.24 -14.35
N ARG A 381 13.61 20.99 -15.17
CA ARG A 381 12.29 20.53 -15.66
C ARG A 381 12.38 19.21 -16.42
N ALA A 382 13.36 19.05 -17.29
CA ALA A 382 13.57 17.82 -18.04
C ALA A 382 13.97 16.65 -17.14
N ALA A 383 14.76 16.89 -16.09
CA ALA A 383 15.15 15.86 -15.13
C ALA A 383 13.97 15.44 -14.23
N ALA A 384 13.16 16.38 -13.75
CA ALA A 384 11.96 16.11 -12.97
C ALA A 384 10.95 15.27 -13.75
N SER A 385 10.72 15.59 -15.03
CA SER A 385 9.83 14.82 -15.92
C SER A 385 10.30 13.39 -16.08
N ARG A 386 11.58 13.18 -16.39
CA ARG A 386 12.16 11.83 -16.53
C ARG A 386 12.06 11.01 -15.25
N LEU A 387 12.26 11.62 -14.08
CA LEU A 387 12.14 10.90 -12.80
C LEU A 387 10.70 10.50 -12.52
N ARG A 388 9.70 11.33 -12.84
CA ARG A 388 8.28 10.99 -12.72
C ARG A 388 7.87 9.86 -13.65
N GLU A 389 8.35 9.86 -14.90
CA GLU A 389 8.14 8.78 -15.86
C GLU A 389 8.75 7.46 -15.37
N THR A 390 9.96 7.50 -14.80
CA THR A 390 10.63 6.30 -14.25
C THR A 390 9.89 5.74 -13.04
N THR A 391 9.35 6.60 -12.17
CA THR A 391 8.57 6.17 -10.99
C THR A 391 7.27 5.48 -11.42
N VAL A 392 6.62 5.95 -12.47
CA VAL A 392 5.41 5.30 -13.04
C VAL A 392 5.76 3.94 -13.64
N LEU A 393 6.90 3.82 -14.33
CA LEU A 393 7.38 2.56 -14.92
C LEU A 393 7.80 1.55 -13.85
N ASP A 394 8.44 1.97 -12.76
CA ASP A 394 8.81 1.09 -11.64
C ASP A 394 7.58 0.55 -10.89
N SER A 395 6.49 1.31 -10.82
CA SER A 395 5.23 0.85 -10.23
C SER A 395 4.44 -0.09 -11.15
N ALA A 396 4.65 -0.03 -12.47
CA ALA A 396 3.95 -0.87 -13.46
C ALA A 396 4.48 -2.32 -13.53
N GLY A 397 5.61 -2.64 -12.87
CA GLY A 397 6.30 -3.94 -12.97
C GLY A 397 7.08 -4.09 -14.29
N PRO A 398 7.85 -5.17 -14.48
CA PRO A 398 8.63 -5.34 -15.69
C PRO A 398 7.69 -5.41 -16.90
N THR A 399 7.62 -4.35 -17.67
CA THR A 399 7.17 -4.40 -19.05
C THR A 399 8.20 -5.19 -19.86
N TYR A 400 7.84 -5.65 -21.06
CA TYR A 400 8.75 -6.41 -21.94
C TYR A 400 10.09 -5.69 -22.22
N GLU A 401 10.21 -4.40 -21.95
CA GLU A 401 11.44 -3.62 -21.95
C GLU A 401 12.41 -3.97 -20.80
N GLY A 402 11.95 -4.64 -19.76
CA GLY A 402 12.77 -5.15 -18.66
C GLY A 402 13.54 -6.43 -18.96
N ARG A 403 13.43 -7.02 -20.16
CA ARG A 403 14.08 -8.31 -20.51
C ARG A 403 15.59 -8.23 -20.40
N GLU A 404 16.18 -7.12 -20.85
CA GLU A 404 17.64 -6.89 -20.76
C GLU A 404 18.12 -6.78 -19.31
N LEU A 405 17.32 -6.10 -18.45
CA LEU A 405 17.62 -6.01 -17.02
C LEU A 405 17.57 -7.39 -16.35
N VAL A 406 16.55 -8.19 -16.68
CA VAL A 406 16.44 -9.57 -16.17
C VAL A 406 17.62 -10.40 -16.63
N GLN A 407 18.02 -10.31 -17.90
CA GLN A 407 19.19 -11.00 -18.43
C GLN A 407 20.49 -10.60 -17.71
N ALA A 408 20.65 -9.30 -17.43
CA ALA A 408 21.81 -8.79 -16.71
C ALA A 408 21.84 -9.29 -15.24
N ILE A 409 20.68 -9.40 -14.60
CA ILE A 409 20.55 -9.99 -13.26
C ILE A 409 20.86 -11.48 -13.29
N GLN A 410 20.29 -12.23 -14.22
CA GLN A 410 20.56 -13.66 -14.39
C GLN A 410 22.06 -13.94 -14.64
N GLU A 411 22.72 -13.08 -15.43
CA GLU A 411 24.17 -13.16 -15.63
C GLU A 411 24.95 -13.03 -14.32
N GLN A 412 24.57 -12.08 -13.46
CA GLN A 412 25.22 -11.92 -12.16
C GLN A 412 24.93 -13.09 -11.20
N LEU A 413 23.70 -13.61 -11.21
CA LEU A 413 23.33 -14.76 -10.40
C LEU A 413 24.05 -16.02 -10.80
N LEU A 414 24.26 -16.24 -12.11
CA LEU A 414 25.09 -17.33 -12.63
C LEU A 414 26.56 -17.15 -12.25
N ARG A 415 27.10 -15.93 -12.37
CA ARG A 415 28.46 -15.57 -11.95
C ARG A 415 28.71 -15.87 -10.47
N LEU A 416 27.70 -15.68 -9.62
CA LEU A 416 27.75 -15.89 -8.17
C LEU A 416 27.38 -17.34 -7.78
N ASP A 417 27.07 -18.20 -8.70
CA ASP A 417 26.57 -19.57 -8.46
C ASP A 417 25.29 -19.59 -7.58
N CYS A 418 24.49 -18.53 -7.69
CA CYS A 418 23.22 -18.41 -6.99
C CYS A 418 22.02 -18.88 -7.82
N MET A 419 22.21 -19.14 -9.10
CA MET A 419 21.21 -19.64 -10.04
C MET A 419 21.82 -20.70 -10.95
N THR A 420 21.00 -21.65 -11.39
CA THR A 420 21.33 -22.63 -12.46
C THR A 420 20.38 -22.39 -13.63
N GLY A 421 20.82 -22.75 -14.85
CA GLY A 421 20.01 -22.58 -16.07
C GLY A 421 20.53 -21.49 -16.99
N GLU A 422 19.71 -21.08 -17.93
CA GLU A 422 20.10 -20.15 -19.00
C GLU A 422 19.71 -18.71 -18.70
N ARG A 423 20.41 -17.76 -19.34
CA ARG A 423 20.09 -16.33 -19.35
C ARG A 423 19.03 -16.03 -20.40
N ASN A 424 17.76 -16.35 -20.11
CA ASN A 424 16.65 -16.22 -21.06
C ASN A 424 15.93 -14.86 -21.00
N GLY A 425 16.20 -14.02 -19.99
CA GLY A 425 15.54 -12.75 -19.77
C GLY A 425 14.10 -12.86 -19.27
N ALA A 426 13.65 -14.04 -18.88
CA ALA A 426 12.37 -14.25 -18.23
C ALA A 426 12.54 -14.18 -16.70
N PHE A 427 11.67 -13.41 -16.05
CA PHE A 427 11.69 -13.30 -14.60
C PHE A 427 10.85 -14.43 -14.00
N GLU A 428 11.47 -15.59 -13.85
CA GLU A 428 10.86 -16.85 -13.42
C GLU A 428 11.30 -17.26 -12.01
N ALA A 429 10.70 -18.32 -11.48
CA ALA A 429 10.97 -18.85 -10.15
C ALA A 429 12.47 -19.10 -9.90
N VAL A 430 13.22 -19.61 -10.89
CA VAL A 430 14.66 -19.86 -10.78
C VAL A 430 15.46 -18.55 -10.57
N THR A 431 15.09 -17.48 -11.24
CA THR A 431 15.71 -16.15 -11.07
C THR A 431 15.40 -15.57 -9.69
N ILE A 432 14.16 -15.73 -9.21
CA ILE A 432 13.74 -15.28 -7.88
C ILE A 432 14.47 -16.05 -6.78
N GLN A 433 14.57 -17.37 -6.90
CA GLN A 433 15.33 -18.19 -5.96
C GLN A 433 16.82 -17.81 -5.97
N GLY A 434 17.37 -17.53 -7.13
CA GLY A 434 18.73 -17.00 -7.25
C GLY A 434 18.92 -15.69 -6.52
N LEU A 435 18.00 -14.74 -6.70
CA LEU A 435 18.00 -13.48 -5.97
C LEU A 435 17.88 -13.69 -4.45
N ARG A 436 16.99 -14.55 -3.98
CA ARG A 436 16.86 -14.91 -2.56
C ARG A 436 18.18 -15.46 -1.98
N ARG A 437 18.83 -16.38 -2.67
CA ARG A 437 20.14 -16.90 -2.23
C ARG A 437 21.19 -15.81 -2.17
N ALA A 438 21.24 -14.97 -3.19
CA ALA A 438 22.19 -13.86 -3.25
C ALA A 438 21.92 -12.78 -2.20
N SER A 439 20.65 -12.57 -1.77
CA SER A 439 20.29 -11.62 -0.71
C SER A 439 20.85 -12.00 0.66
N GLN A 440 21.11 -13.28 0.88
CA GLN A 440 21.77 -13.77 2.11
C GLN A 440 23.25 -13.42 2.18
N LEU A 441 23.84 -12.98 1.07
CA LEU A 441 25.25 -12.57 0.97
C LEU A 441 25.45 -11.07 1.26
N THR A 442 24.36 -10.32 1.44
CA THR A 442 24.39 -8.87 1.70
C THR A 442 23.39 -8.49 2.79
N ASP A 443 23.66 -7.38 3.47
CA ASP A 443 22.70 -6.82 4.45
C ASP A 443 21.52 -6.07 3.80
N GLU A 444 21.53 -5.90 2.48
CA GLU A 444 20.51 -5.19 1.71
C GLU A 444 19.32 -6.11 1.36
N ARG A 445 18.51 -6.52 2.33
CA ARG A 445 17.42 -7.50 2.18
C ARG A 445 16.22 -7.02 1.34
N TYR A 446 16.11 -5.73 1.00
CA TYR A 446 14.90 -5.14 0.42
C TYR A 446 14.79 -5.19 -1.11
N LEU A 447 15.85 -5.57 -1.83
CA LEU A 447 15.94 -5.38 -3.28
C LEU A 447 15.76 -6.66 -4.11
N TRP A 448 15.58 -7.80 -3.47
CA TRP A 448 15.87 -9.10 -4.07
C TRP A 448 14.69 -9.85 -4.69
N TYR A 449 13.50 -9.27 -4.64
CA TYR A 449 12.27 -9.88 -5.21
C TYR A 449 11.81 -9.26 -6.53
N ARG A 450 12.49 -8.21 -6.99
CA ARG A 450 12.21 -7.55 -8.27
C ARG A 450 13.48 -7.39 -9.09
N PRO A 451 13.40 -7.50 -10.43
CA PRO A 451 14.52 -7.20 -11.30
C PRO A 451 14.70 -5.67 -11.34
N THR A 452 15.42 -5.12 -10.38
CA THR A 452 15.68 -3.69 -10.30
C THR A 452 17.13 -3.36 -10.62
N MET A 453 17.39 -2.14 -11.09
CA MET A 453 18.76 -1.65 -11.27
C MET A 453 19.53 -1.61 -9.93
N ALA A 454 18.83 -1.47 -8.81
CA ALA A 454 19.44 -1.55 -7.50
C ALA A 454 19.92 -2.98 -7.19
N ALA A 455 19.08 -4.00 -7.42
CA ALA A 455 19.46 -5.40 -7.29
C ALA A 455 20.65 -5.75 -8.20
N LEU A 456 20.63 -5.31 -9.46
CA LEU A 456 21.75 -5.52 -10.38
C LEU A 456 23.06 -4.88 -9.88
N ARG A 457 22.98 -3.65 -9.32
CA ARG A 457 24.14 -2.95 -8.75
C ARG A 457 24.69 -3.65 -7.52
N ALA A 458 23.81 -4.14 -6.64
CA ALA A 458 24.20 -4.89 -5.45
C ALA A 458 24.87 -6.22 -5.84
N LEU A 459 24.28 -6.99 -6.75
CA LEU A 459 24.87 -8.23 -7.27
C LEU A 459 26.27 -8.04 -7.86
N LYS A 460 26.49 -6.95 -8.60
CA LYS A 460 27.80 -6.61 -9.19
C LYS A 460 28.88 -6.36 -8.16
N LYS A 461 28.54 -5.94 -6.93
CA LYS A 461 29.49 -5.66 -5.84
C LYS A 461 29.92 -6.92 -5.09
N ILE A 462 29.16 -8.02 -5.16
CA ILE A 462 29.50 -9.26 -4.45
C ILE A 462 30.70 -9.93 -5.13
N ASP A 463 31.72 -10.25 -4.35
CA ASP A 463 32.89 -11.04 -4.84
C ASP A 463 32.42 -12.47 -5.19
N VAL A 464 32.91 -13.00 -6.29
CA VAL A 464 32.65 -14.40 -6.72
C VAL A 464 33.08 -15.40 -5.65
N LYS A 465 34.08 -15.05 -4.83
CA LYS A 465 34.54 -15.89 -3.71
C LYS A 465 33.52 -16.02 -2.59
N GLU A 466 32.58 -15.08 -2.53
CA GLU A 466 31.48 -14.99 -1.54
C GLU A 466 30.15 -15.50 -2.11
N GLY A 467 30.14 -16.04 -3.33
CA GLY A 467 28.94 -16.51 -4.00
C GLY A 467 28.26 -17.72 -3.33
N CYS A 468 27.03 -17.99 -3.73
CA CYS A 468 26.15 -19.02 -3.13
C CYS A 468 26.72 -20.44 -3.14
N GLY A 469 27.58 -20.79 -4.13
CA GLY A 469 28.18 -22.13 -4.26
C GLY A 469 29.26 -22.44 -3.24
N ARG A 470 29.74 -21.45 -2.51
CA ARG A 470 30.79 -21.62 -1.47
C ARG A 470 30.30 -21.52 -0.04
N GLN A 471 29.02 -21.19 0.20
CA GLN A 471 28.45 -21.40 1.52
C GLN A 471 28.66 -22.89 1.87
N LYS A 472 29.42 -23.15 2.94
CA LYS A 472 29.57 -24.49 3.48
C LYS A 472 28.21 -25.13 3.49
N ARG A 473 28.05 -26.27 2.80
CA ARG A 473 26.88 -27.12 2.96
C ARG A 473 26.63 -27.19 4.45
N ILE A 474 25.57 -26.57 4.91
CA ILE A 474 25.01 -26.86 6.22
C ILE A 474 24.90 -28.37 6.19
N ALA A 475 25.61 -29.06 7.08
CA ALA A 475 25.69 -30.50 7.09
C ALA A 475 24.29 -31.05 6.89
N ALA A 476 24.15 -31.93 5.89
CA ALA A 476 22.84 -32.56 5.67
C ALA A 476 22.30 -33.01 7.02
N PRO A 477 21.04 -32.78 7.32
CA PRO A 477 20.47 -33.17 8.60
C PRO A 477 20.89 -34.61 8.87
N ARG A 478 21.45 -34.89 10.03
CA ARG A 478 21.86 -36.25 10.41
C ARG A 478 20.56 -37.02 10.57
N CYS A 479 20.20 -37.76 9.54
CA CYS A 479 19.09 -38.70 9.59
C CYS A 479 19.52 -39.90 10.45
N LEU A 480 18.79 -40.15 11.54
CA LEU A 480 18.89 -41.36 12.34
C LEU A 480 17.81 -42.34 11.83
N ARG A 481 18.24 -43.52 11.36
CA ARG A 481 17.29 -44.56 10.97
C ARG A 481 16.92 -45.36 12.21
N ILE A 482 15.61 -45.25 12.57
CA ILE A 482 15.05 -45.98 13.69
C ILE A 482 13.84 -46.75 13.13
N ASN A 483 13.88 -48.11 13.25
CA ASN A 483 12.83 -49.02 12.81
C ASN A 483 12.44 -48.88 11.34
N ASP A 484 13.40 -48.80 10.43
CA ASP A 484 13.19 -48.60 8.98
C ASP A 484 12.58 -47.24 8.56
N GLU A 485 12.45 -46.26 9.44
CA GLU A 485 12.07 -44.89 9.15
C GLU A 485 13.24 -43.93 9.37
N ASP A 486 13.46 -43.00 8.43
CA ASP A 486 14.51 -41.98 8.51
C ASP A 486 13.98 -40.74 9.25
N TYR A 487 14.49 -40.44 10.45
CA TYR A 487 14.25 -39.23 11.21
C TYR A 487 15.40 -38.23 10.97
N CYS A 488 15.10 -37.16 10.24
CA CYS A 488 16.06 -36.08 9.95
C CYS A 488 15.81 -34.88 10.87
N GLN A 489 16.88 -34.36 11.58
CA GLN A 489 16.86 -33.09 12.30
C GLN A 489 17.57 -31.99 11.55
#